data_7722ca9c196889d47dda2f70943f4333
#
_entry.id   7722ca9c196889d47dda2f70943f4333
#
_cell.length_a   1.000
_cell.length_b   1.000
_cell.length_c   1.000
_cell.angle_alpha   90.00
_cell.angle_beta   90.00
_cell.angle_gamma   90.00
#
_symmetry.space_group_name_H-M   'P 1'
#
loop_
_entity.id
_entity.type
_entity.pdbx_description
1 polymer ?
#
loop_
_entity_poly.entity_id
_entity_poly.type
_entity_poly.pdbx_seq_one_letter_code
_entity_poly.pdbx_strand_id
1 'polypeptide(L)'
;MIEETVLEEQQKSVSTKAARNLATTTKTVPQMLGLTPRYFLRLLPWINVESGTYRVNRRKILLREDKKIPITIEDESVRLEPQQLRALAVLRDVEDCVIESLTEKFVKEQHKAGDLIVKEGEPGDKFFIIARGKVEVSTKGRYGQKVPLAILGDGDFFGEIALMDDVQRTATVQTLTPCLFLTLQRGHFEDLLNQVPGLRTRFERVIMKRLXEPLEYTLSVIQSIVRVHTRVSDIYNQPINQLREQLRITIEAMKEREEFEMLHNKQFGLLNAASRTMRVQTRTGPPTPDDMDELLARVWKQPAFFLAHPKAIAAFGRECTRRGVPPPTVEMFGSPFLTWRGVPLIPCDKLSVNGKTRSDRSIGTTNILLMRVGEKEQGVVGLHQTGIPGEQLPSLSVRFMGIDTKAIASYLVTSYFSLAVLVEDALGVLENVEVSNYHDYQ
;
A
#
# COMPACT_ATOMS: atom_id res chain seq x y z
N MET A 1 -40.88 66.80 57.48
CA MET A 1 -40.91 65.40 56.99
C MET A 1 -40.28 65.36 55.58
N ILE A 2 -39.08 64.91 55.54
CA ILE A 2 -38.38 64.78 54.28
C ILE A 2 -38.48 63.29 53.95
N GLU A 3 -39.26 62.96 52.91
CA GLU A 3 -39.32 61.59 52.37
C GLU A 3 -38.00 61.31 51.65
N GLU A 4 -37.17 60.39 52.19
CA GLU A 4 -36.03 59.83 51.51
C GLU A 4 -36.56 58.88 50.46
N THR A 5 -36.46 59.33 49.20
CA THR A 5 -36.73 58.43 48.06
C THR A 5 -35.50 57.57 47.92
N VAL A 6 -35.60 56.29 48.32
CA VAL A 6 -34.61 55.29 48.08
C VAL A 6 -34.62 54.98 46.54
N LEU A 7 -33.69 55.57 45.83
CA LEU A 7 -33.45 55.19 44.43
C LEU A 7 -32.95 53.73 44.41
N GLU A 8 -33.84 52.83 44.06
CA GLU A 8 -33.41 51.44 43.71
C GLU A 8 -32.40 51.52 42.58
N GLU A 9 -31.14 51.29 42.91
CA GLU A 9 -30.10 51.11 41.89
C GLU A 9 -30.47 49.92 41.01
N GLN A 10 -30.98 50.21 39.81
CA GLN A 10 -31.22 49.17 38.81
C GLN A 10 -29.89 48.44 38.54
N GLN A 11 -29.88 47.18 38.86
CA GLN A 11 -28.74 46.29 38.64
C GLN A 11 -28.44 46.26 37.15
N LYS A 12 -27.38 46.94 36.70
CA LYS A 12 -26.99 47.09 35.29
C LYS A 12 -26.29 45.86 34.74
N SER A 13 -26.03 44.82 35.57
CA SER A 13 -25.38 43.56 35.14
C SER A 13 -26.08 42.35 35.75
N VAL A 14 -26.07 41.28 35.03
CA VAL A 14 -26.61 39.98 35.48
C VAL A 14 -25.69 39.41 36.55
N SER A 15 -26.22 38.92 37.64
CA SER A 15 -25.43 38.28 38.70
C SER A 15 -24.65 37.08 38.12
N THR A 16 -23.48 36.79 38.68
CA THR A 16 -22.63 35.67 38.25
C THR A 16 -23.41 34.33 38.31
N LYS A 17 -24.34 34.19 39.27
CA LYS A 17 -25.18 32.98 39.38
C LYS A 17 -26.18 32.89 38.23
N ALA A 18 -26.83 34.01 37.85
CA ALA A 18 -27.75 34.06 36.72
C ALA A 18 -27.03 33.89 35.40
N ALA A 19 -25.83 34.45 35.26
CA ALA A 19 -24.99 34.28 34.09
C ALA A 19 -24.55 32.80 33.90
N ARG A 20 -24.24 32.11 35.00
CA ARG A 20 -23.93 30.66 34.97
C ARG A 20 -25.14 29.85 34.58
N ASN A 21 -26.33 30.17 35.07
CA ASN A 21 -27.55 29.46 34.68
C ASN A 21 -27.89 29.67 33.20
N LEU A 22 -27.69 30.89 32.69
CA LEU A 22 -27.86 31.20 31.27
C LEU A 22 -26.86 30.41 30.40
N ALA A 23 -25.63 30.28 30.85
CA ALA A 23 -24.61 29.53 30.15
C ALA A 23 -24.90 28.02 30.12
N THR A 24 -25.50 27.48 31.20
CA THR A 24 -25.83 26.04 31.25
C THR A 24 -27.07 25.69 30.43
N THR A 25 -27.92 26.68 30.08
CA THR A 25 -29.09 26.42 29.25
C THR A 25 -28.81 26.43 27.76
N THR A 26 -27.70 27.04 27.32
CA THR A 26 -27.28 27.00 25.93
C THR A 26 -26.29 25.84 25.71
N LYS A 27 -26.84 24.71 25.30
CA LYS A 27 -26.03 23.55 24.97
C LYS A 27 -25.85 23.51 23.48
N THR A 28 -24.66 23.95 23.01
CA THR A 28 -24.31 23.87 21.61
C THR A 28 -23.77 22.46 21.36
N VAL A 29 -24.58 21.66 20.69
CA VAL A 29 -24.15 20.33 20.26
C VAL A 29 -23.27 20.51 19.02
N PRO A 30 -22.00 20.04 19.00
CA PRO A 30 -21.19 20.12 17.81
C PRO A 30 -21.86 19.36 16.66
N GLN A 31 -22.02 20.01 15.52
CA GLN A 31 -22.55 19.36 14.33
C GLN A 31 -21.48 18.45 13.75
N MET A 32 -21.63 17.16 14.01
CA MET A 32 -20.71 16.13 13.55
C MET A 32 -21.27 15.41 12.31
N LEU A 33 -21.97 16.14 11.46
CA LEU A 33 -22.58 15.59 10.25
C LEU A 33 -21.50 15.06 9.29
N GLY A 34 -21.65 13.81 8.93
CA GLY A 34 -20.76 13.15 7.99
C GLY A 34 -19.52 12.50 8.60
N LEU A 35 -19.34 12.52 9.91
CA LEU A 35 -18.23 11.82 10.54
C LEU A 35 -18.45 10.31 10.49
N THR A 36 -17.49 9.60 9.91
CA THR A 36 -17.52 8.14 9.88
C THR A 36 -16.88 7.56 11.14
N PRO A 37 -17.20 6.32 11.49
CA PRO A 37 -16.54 5.64 12.62
C PRO A 37 -15.04 5.37 12.38
N ARG A 38 -14.55 5.51 11.16
CA ARG A 38 -13.15 5.30 10.77
C ARG A 38 -12.58 3.96 11.23
N TYR A 39 -13.33 2.90 10.94
CA TYR A 39 -12.94 1.53 11.32
C TYR A 39 -11.59 1.14 10.70
N PHE A 40 -11.29 1.61 9.49
CA PHE A 40 -10.03 1.33 8.82
C PHE A 40 -8.84 1.81 9.64
N LEU A 41 -8.85 3.08 10.09
CA LEU A 41 -7.76 3.64 10.89
C LEU A 41 -7.59 2.94 12.24
N ARG A 42 -8.70 2.39 12.80
CA ARG A 42 -8.67 1.64 14.06
C ARG A 42 -8.08 0.24 13.92
N LEU A 43 -8.31 -0.39 12.77
CA LEU A 43 -7.85 -1.77 12.50
C LEU A 43 -6.41 -1.81 11.99
N LEU A 44 -5.93 -0.71 11.45
CA LEU A 44 -4.57 -0.62 10.90
C LEU A 44 -3.54 -0.56 12.04
N PRO A 45 -2.57 -1.49 12.09
CA PRO A 45 -1.46 -1.37 13.03
C PRO A 45 -0.56 -0.19 12.65
N TRP A 46 -0.15 0.60 13.65
CA TRP A 46 0.66 1.79 13.45
C TRP A 46 2.09 1.58 13.94
N ILE A 47 3.05 2.02 13.15
CA ILE A 47 4.48 1.99 13.45
C ILE A 47 4.97 3.43 13.69
N ASN A 48 5.68 3.63 14.77
CA ASN A 48 6.29 4.92 15.11
C ASN A 48 7.61 5.09 14.35
N VAL A 49 7.72 6.17 13.60
CA VAL A 49 8.90 6.50 12.79
C VAL A 49 9.55 7.76 13.38
N GLU A 50 10.80 7.64 13.80
CA GLU A 50 11.52 8.73 14.48
C GLU A 50 12.14 9.74 13.51
N SER A 51 12.37 9.37 12.25
CA SER A 51 13.18 10.18 11.32
C SER A 51 12.49 10.56 10.00
N GLY A 52 11.17 10.51 9.93
CA GLY A 52 10.42 10.93 8.74
C GLY A 52 10.46 10.00 7.53
N THR A 53 11.28 8.94 7.56
CA THR A 53 11.39 7.95 6.48
C THR A 53 11.43 6.55 7.07
N TYR A 54 10.56 5.67 6.59
CA TYR A 54 10.51 4.27 6.98
C TYR A 54 11.10 3.43 5.86
N ARG A 55 12.13 2.63 6.17
CA ARG A 55 12.82 1.76 5.21
C ARG A 55 12.41 0.32 5.41
N VAL A 56 11.91 -0.29 4.36
CA VAL A 56 11.54 -1.70 4.36
C VAL A 56 12.53 -2.47 3.49
N ASN A 57 13.25 -3.40 4.11
CA ASN A 57 14.06 -4.36 3.38
C ASN A 57 13.11 -5.47 2.88
N ARG A 58 12.53 -5.25 1.73
CA ARG A 58 11.64 -6.25 1.12
C ARG A 58 12.45 -7.49 0.75
N ARG A 59 12.07 -8.62 1.31
CA ARG A 59 12.40 -9.90 0.71
C ARG A 59 11.52 -10.04 -0.52
N LYS A 60 12.05 -9.73 -1.68
CA LYS A 60 11.33 -10.01 -2.92
C LYS A 60 11.17 -11.51 -3.05
N ILE A 61 9.98 -12.01 -2.78
CA ILE A 61 9.58 -13.27 -3.34
C ILE A 61 9.43 -12.97 -4.83
N LEU A 62 10.41 -13.41 -5.60
CA LEU A 62 10.31 -13.39 -7.05
C LEU A 62 9.16 -14.33 -7.41
N LEU A 63 7.95 -13.79 -7.48
CA LEU A 63 6.89 -14.43 -8.24
C LEU A 63 7.41 -14.43 -9.67
N ARG A 64 7.88 -15.59 -10.12
CA ARG A 64 8.47 -15.78 -11.44
C ARG A 64 7.37 -15.59 -12.49
N GLU A 65 7.21 -14.36 -12.96
CA GLU A 65 6.40 -14.09 -14.16
C GLU A 65 7.14 -14.58 -15.42
N ASP A 66 8.46 -14.72 -15.32
CA ASP A 66 9.26 -15.25 -16.42
C ASP A 66 9.12 -16.77 -16.45
N LYS A 67 8.56 -17.27 -17.51
CA LYS A 67 8.53 -18.71 -17.77
C LYS A 67 9.96 -19.22 -17.78
N LYS A 68 10.23 -20.27 -17.02
CA LYS A 68 11.52 -20.94 -17.06
C LYS A 68 11.85 -21.33 -18.51
N ILE A 69 13.10 -21.16 -18.89
CA ILE A 69 13.55 -21.58 -20.21
C ILE A 69 13.48 -23.11 -20.25
N PRO A 70 12.62 -23.70 -21.07
CA PRO A 70 12.58 -25.16 -21.20
C PRO A 70 13.81 -25.61 -21.99
N ILE A 71 14.84 -26.09 -21.31
CA ILE A 71 16.07 -26.56 -21.95
C ILE A 71 15.97 -28.04 -22.18
N THR A 72 16.03 -28.46 -23.43
CA THR A 72 16.00 -29.86 -23.81
C THR A 72 17.43 -30.42 -23.74
N ILE A 73 17.62 -31.45 -22.93
CA ILE A 73 18.90 -32.12 -22.77
C ILE A 73 18.79 -33.49 -23.49
N GLU A 74 19.42 -33.60 -24.65
CA GLU A 74 19.53 -34.87 -25.34
C GLU A 74 21.00 -35.32 -25.28
N ASP A 75 21.24 -36.48 -24.66
CA ASP A 75 22.52 -37.21 -24.57
C ASP A 75 23.78 -36.33 -24.58
N GLU A 76 24.09 -35.71 -23.46
CA GLU A 76 25.27 -34.84 -23.23
C GLU A 76 25.40 -33.61 -24.17
N SER A 77 24.50 -33.47 -25.15
CA SER A 77 24.48 -32.27 -25.99
C SER A 77 23.30 -31.38 -25.60
N VAL A 78 23.57 -30.31 -24.85
CA VAL A 78 22.58 -29.29 -24.60
C VAL A 78 22.57 -28.37 -25.82
N ARG A 79 21.49 -28.40 -26.57
CA ARG A 79 21.25 -27.41 -27.63
C ARG A 79 20.18 -26.43 -27.16
N LEU A 80 20.44 -25.18 -27.29
CA LEU A 80 19.48 -24.11 -27.04
C LEU A 80 18.74 -23.86 -28.35
N GLU A 81 17.46 -24.13 -28.37
CA GLU A 81 16.65 -23.81 -29.55
C GLU A 81 16.23 -22.33 -29.49
N PRO A 82 16.15 -21.63 -30.63
CA PRO A 82 15.72 -20.22 -30.66
C PRO A 82 14.39 -19.96 -29.93
N GLN A 83 13.46 -20.90 -30.06
CA GLN A 83 12.15 -20.80 -29.40
C GLN A 83 12.24 -20.82 -27.86
N GLN A 84 13.25 -21.47 -27.31
CA GLN A 84 13.48 -21.55 -25.88
C GLN A 84 13.93 -20.19 -25.29
N LEU A 85 14.75 -19.45 -26.05
CA LEU A 85 15.18 -18.11 -25.65
C LEU A 85 13.98 -17.13 -25.60
N ARG A 86 12.93 -17.35 -26.39
CA ARG A 86 11.70 -16.56 -26.37
C ARG A 86 10.89 -16.76 -25.08
N ALA A 87 11.18 -17.78 -24.29
CA ALA A 87 10.57 -17.92 -22.95
C ALA A 87 11.00 -16.79 -22.00
N LEU A 88 12.17 -16.18 -22.26
CA LEU A 88 12.56 -14.95 -21.59
C LEU A 88 11.67 -13.80 -22.07
N ALA A 89 10.93 -13.19 -21.15
CA ALA A 89 10.01 -12.08 -21.46
C ALA A 89 10.71 -10.93 -22.19
N VAL A 90 12.00 -10.76 -21.93
CA VAL A 90 12.85 -9.70 -22.53
C VAL A 90 13.11 -9.96 -24.02
N LEU A 91 13.22 -11.24 -24.43
CA LEU A 91 13.56 -11.65 -25.80
C LEU A 91 12.34 -12.06 -26.64
N ARG A 92 11.12 -11.98 -26.11
CA ARG A 92 9.90 -12.49 -26.75
C ARG A 92 9.65 -11.91 -28.14
N ASP A 93 9.90 -10.61 -28.32
CA ASP A 93 9.59 -9.88 -29.55
C ASP A 93 10.85 -9.60 -30.42
N VAL A 94 11.93 -10.34 -30.21
CA VAL A 94 13.16 -10.20 -30.98
C VAL A 94 13.05 -11.03 -32.28
N GLU A 95 13.57 -10.51 -33.38
CA GLU A 95 13.56 -11.16 -34.70
C GLU A 95 14.28 -12.53 -34.68
N ASP A 96 13.78 -13.48 -35.47
CA ASP A 96 14.27 -14.85 -35.48
C ASP A 96 15.78 -14.93 -35.86
N CYS A 97 16.22 -14.15 -36.85
CA CYS A 97 17.60 -14.13 -37.27
C CYS A 97 18.58 -13.70 -36.16
N VAL A 98 18.16 -12.76 -35.31
CA VAL A 98 18.99 -12.30 -34.18
C VAL A 98 19.05 -13.37 -33.09
N ILE A 99 17.91 -14.03 -32.78
CA ILE A 99 17.85 -15.10 -31.79
C ILE A 99 18.68 -16.31 -32.24
N GLU A 100 18.61 -16.68 -33.52
CA GLU A 100 19.44 -17.77 -34.09
C GLU A 100 20.93 -17.46 -33.94
N SER A 101 21.34 -16.25 -34.34
CA SER A 101 22.73 -15.80 -34.18
C SER A 101 23.18 -15.82 -32.71
N LEU A 102 22.28 -15.50 -31.80
CA LEU A 102 22.55 -15.49 -30.36
C LEU A 102 22.76 -16.90 -29.81
N THR A 103 21.96 -17.88 -30.27
CA THR A 103 22.08 -19.28 -29.80
C THR A 103 23.45 -19.88 -30.10
N GLU A 104 24.06 -19.50 -31.21
CA GLU A 104 25.39 -19.97 -31.60
C GLU A 104 26.55 -19.43 -30.73
N LYS A 105 26.31 -18.27 -30.07
CA LYS A 105 27.32 -17.58 -29.27
C LYS A 105 27.37 -18.06 -27.80
N PHE A 106 26.43 -18.92 -27.38
CA PHE A 106 26.46 -19.48 -26.03
C PHE A 106 27.51 -20.58 -25.89
N VAL A 107 28.29 -20.50 -24.83
CA VAL A 107 29.33 -21.48 -24.46
C VAL A 107 28.84 -22.29 -23.25
N LYS A 108 29.13 -23.60 -23.29
CA LYS A 108 28.75 -24.50 -22.16
C LYS A 108 29.87 -24.50 -21.11
N GLU A 109 29.50 -24.37 -19.85
CA GLU A 109 30.41 -24.47 -18.71
C GLU A 109 29.83 -25.42 -17.66
N GLN A 110 30.60 -26.41 -17.23
CA GLN A 110 30.20 -27.37 -16.17
C GLN A 110 30.96 -27.06 -14.90
N HIS A 111 30.21 -27.08 -13.78
CA HIS A 111 30.75 -26.80 -12.44
C HIS A 111 30.23 -27.82 -11.42
N LYS A 112 31.10 -28.12 -10.45
CA LYS A 112 30.74 -29.02 -9.34
C LYS A 112 29.93 -28.31 -8.29
N ALA A 113 29.30 -29.06 -7.40
CA ALA A 113 28.61 -28.52 -6.23
C ALA A 113 29.64 -27.82 -5.32
N GLY A 114 29.28 -26.60 -4.86
CA GLY A 114 30.15 -25.79 -4.01
C GLY A 114 31.05 -24.79 -4.74
N ASP A 115 31.11 -24.85 -6.10
CA ASP A 115 31.95 -23.93 -6.88
C ASP A 115 31.38 -22.49 -6.79
N LEU A 116 32.32 -21.53 -6.67
CA LEU A 116 32.00 -20.10 -6.68
C LEU A 116 32.05 -19.61 -8.12
N ILE A 117 30.90 -19.22 -8.66
CA ILE A 117 30.77 -18.82 -10.08
C ILE A 117 30.97 -17.31 -10.25
N VAL A 118 30.37 -16.54 -9.35
CA VAL A 118 30.42 -15.08 -9.39
C VAL A 118 30.62 -14.60 -7.94
N LYS A 119 31.51 -13.63 -7.77
CA LYS A 119 31.79 -13.03 -6.46
C LYS A 119 31.40 -11.55 -6.46
N GLU A 120 30.69 -11.17 -5.41
CA GLU A 120 30.28 -9.77 -5.17
C GLU A 120 31.50 -8.84 -5.21
N GLY A 121 31.40 -7.74 -5.96
CA GLY A 121 32.46 -6.74 -6.10
C GLY A 121 33.42 -6.98 -7.27
N GLU A 122 33.38 -8.14 -7.95
CA GLU A 122 34.18 -8.39 -9.13
C GLU A 122 33.52 -7.78 -10.37
N PRO A 123 34.34 -7.47 -11.43
CA PRO A 123 33.76 -6.98 -12.68
C PRO A 123 32.94 -8.08 -13.37
N GLY A 124 31.84 -7.70 -14.01
CA GLY A 124 30.97 -8.63 -14.74
C GLY A 124 31.43 -8.78 -16.18
N ASP A 125 31.69 -10.01 -16.62
CA ASP A 125 32.17 -10.34 -17.97
C ASP A 125 31.24 -11.29 -18.72
N LYS A 126 30.34 -12.00 -18.01
CA LYS A 126 29.48 -13.05 -18.57
C LYS A 126 28.06 -12.97 -18.04
N PHE A 127 27.11 -13.36 -18.88
CA PHE A 127 25.73 -13.66 -18.58
C PHE A 127 25.57 -15.18 -18.50
N PHE A 128 24.78 -15.67 -17.56
CA PHE A 128 24.63 -17.11 -17.29
C PHE A 128 23.15 -17.51 -17.33
N ILE A 129 22.88 -18.62 -18.06
CA ILE A 129 21.59 -19.35 -18.02
C ILE A 129 21.86 -20.71 -17.36
N ILE A 130 21.03 -21.11 -16.41
CA ILE A 130 21.18 -22.42 -15.75
C ILE A 130 20.46 -23.46 -16.60
N ALA A 131 21.22 -24.27 -17.34
CA ALA A 131 20.68 -25.38 -18.10
C ALA A 131 20.26 -26.52 -17.16
N ARG A 132 21.06 -26.78 -16.12
CA ARG A 132 20.81 -27.82 -15.15
C ARG A 132 21.49 -27.47 -13.82
N GLY A 133 20.80 -27.71 -12.70
CA GLY A 133 21.35 -27.54 -11.35
C GLY A 133 20.71 -26.42 -10.56
N LYS A 134 21.26 -26.16 -9.39
CA LYS A 134 20.78 -25.11 -8.49
C LYS A 134 21.94 -24.28 -7.97
N VAL A 135 21.75 -22.97 -7.90
CA VAL A 135 22.73 -22.04 -7.34
C VAL A 135 22.09 -21.20 -6.23
N GLU A 136 22.89 -20.81 -5.25
CA GLU A 136 22.51 -19.88 -4.20
C GLU A 136 23.09 -18.49 -4.55
N VAL A 137 22.24 -17.50 -4.57
CA VAL A 137 22.62 -16.09 -4.70
C VAL A 137 22.63 -15.46 -3.31
N SER A 138 23.75 -14.86 -2.93
CA SER A 138 23.93 -14.26 -1.61
C SER A 138 24.70 -12.94 -1.71
N THR A 139 24.54 -12.10 -0.69
CA THR A 139 25.27 -10.82 -0.57
C THR A 139 25.88 -10.73 0.82
N LYS A 140 26.87 -9.85 0.98
CA LYS A 140 27.43 -9.54 2.27
C LYS A 140 26.53 -8.56 3.03
N GLY A 141 26.07 -8.97 4.20
CA GLY A 141 25.33 -8.07 5.08
C GLY A 141 26.24 -7.01 5.69
N ARG A 142 25.61 -6.03 6.34
CA ARG A 142 26.29 -4.86 6.93
C ARG A 142 27.44 -5.21 7.89
N TYR A 143 27.38 -6.39 8.51
CA TYR A 143 28.43 -6.87 9.44
C TYR A 143 29.28 -8.01 8.86
N GLY A 144 29.26 -8.17 7.50
CA GLY A 144 30.05 -9.17 6.80
C GLY A 144 29.46 -10.58 6.75
N GLN A 145 28.30 -10.80 7.37
CA GLN A 145 27.63 -12.11 7.33
C GLN A 145 27.03 -12.38 5.94
N LYS A 146 27.02 -13.65 5.54
CA LYS A 146 26.41 -14.10 4.29
C LYS A 146 24.89 -14.02 4.41
N VAL A 147 24.24 -13.24 3.55
CA VAL A 147 22.77 -13.09 3.49
C VAL A 147 22.28 -13.75 2.20
N PRO A 148 21.56 -14.89 2.26
CA PRO A 148 21.02 -15.51 1.06
C PRO A 148 19.88 -14.66 0.50
N LEU A 149 19.94 -14.37 -0.81
CA LEU A 149 18.94 -13.58 -1.54
C LEU A 149 17.94 -14.49 -2.24
N ALA A 150 18.43 -15.52 -2.95
CA ALA A 150 17.59 -16.41 -3.76
C ALA A 150 18.29 -17.74 -4.03
N ILE A 151 17.50 -18.76 -4.35
CA ILE A 151 17.98 -20.00 -4.98
C ILE A 151 17.41 -20.01 -6.40
N LEU A 152 18.31 -20.09 -7.39
CA LEU A 152 17.94 -20.18 -8.79
C LEU A 152 18.16 -21.62 -9.25
N GLY A 153 17.35 -22.08 -10.21
CA GLY A 153 17.40 -23.44 -10.73
C GLY A 153 17.28 -23.51 -12.25
N ASP A 154 17.01 -24.70 -12.76
CA ASP A 154 16.90 -24.97 -14.20
C ASP A 154 16.02 -23.92 -14.91
N GLY A 155 16.53 -23.32 -15.98
CA GLY A 155 15.84 -22.32 -16.77
C GLY A 155 15.92 -20.89 -16.23
N ASP A 156 16.56 -20.68 -15.09
CA ASP A 156 16.81 -19.33 -14.55
C ASP A 156 18.09 -18.74 -15.12
N PHE A 157 18.28 -17.43 -14.93
CA PHE A 157 19.46 -16.72 -15.42
C PHE A 157 19.96 -15.71 -14.38
N PHE A 158 21.26 -15.36 -14.48
CA PHE A 158 21.88 -14.36 -13.60
C PHE A 158 23.07 -13.69 -14.30
N GLY A 159 23.56 -12.61 -13.70
CA GLY A 159 24.76 -11.89 -14.19
C GLY A 159 24.47 -10.73 -15.14
N GLU A 160 23.21 -10.48 -15.48
CA GLU A 160 22.78 -9.43 -16.41
C GLU A 160 23.04 -8.01 -15.86
N ILE A 161 22.95 -7.82 -14.53
CA ILE A 161 23.08 -6.50 -13.91
C ILE A 161 24.46 -5.88 -14.19
N ALA A 162 25.50 -6.67 -13.98
CA ALA A 162 26.86 -6.19 -14.14
C ALA A 162 27.25 -5.91 -15.62
N LEU A 163 26.50 -6.47 -16.57
CA LEU A 163 26.75 -6.24 -18.00
C LEU A 163 26.05 -4.96 -18.50
N MET A 164 24.93 -4.58 -17.90
CA MET A 164 24.12 -3.45 -18.40
C MET A 164 24.71 -2.09 -18.00
N ASP A 165 25.15 -1.95 -16.75
CA ASP A 165 25.54 -0.66 -16.17
C ASP A 165 27.05 -0.52 -15.94
N ASP A 166 27.84 -1.48 -16.41
CA ASP A 166 29.29 -1.56 -16.16
C ASP A 166 29.60 -1.48 -14.67
N VAL A 167 28.76 -2.08 -13.86
CA VAL A 167 28.85 -2.10 -12.41
C VAL A 167 29.49 -3.41 -11.97
N GLN A 168 30.09 -3.40 -10.82
CA GLN A 168 30.61 -4.62 -10.20
C GLN A 168 29.46 -5.58 -9.87
N ARG A 169 29.76 -6.87 -9.77
CA ARG A 169 28.79 -7.92 -9.39
C ARG A 169 28.10 -7.55 -8.08
N THR A 170 26.80 -7.50 -8.09
CA THR A 170 25.97 -7.09 -6.95
C THR A 170 25.75 -8.21 -5.93
N ALA A 171 26.10 -9.45 -6.28
CA ALA A 171 25.91 -10.62 -5.43
C ALA A 171 26.92 -11.72 -5.76
N THR A 172 27.10 -12.62 -4.79
CA THR A 172 27.91 -13.84 -4.94
C THR A 172 26.99 -14.99 -5.33
N VAL A 173 27.38 -15.77 -6.33
CA VAL A 173 26.64 -16.95 -6.81
C VAL A 173 27.48 -18.20 -6.60
N GLN A 174 26.94 -19.17 -5.86
CA GLN A 174 27.59 -20.44 -5.53
C GLN A 174 26.68 -21.61 -5.90
N THR A 175 27.25 -22.65 -6.52
CA THR A 175 26.51 -23.85 -6.91
C THR A 175 26.13 -24.68 -5.68
N LEU A 176 24.86 -25.09 -5.60
CA LEU A 176 24.38 -26.03 -4.57
C LEU A 176 24.43 -27.49 -5.04
N THR A 177 24.29 -27.69 -6.34
CA THR A 177 24.37 -29.02 -6.99
C THR A 177 25.34 -28.91 -8.15
N PRO A 178 25.78 -30.05 -8.76
CA PRO A 178 26.52 -29.96 -10.04
C PRO A 178 25.65 -29.20 -11.04
N CYS A 179 26.23 -28.20 -11.70
CA CYS A 179 25.54 -27.28 -12.60
C CYS A 179 26.13 -27.30 -14.01
N LEU A 180 25.23 -27.13 -14.97
CA LEU A 180 25.56 -26.89 -16.36
C LEU A 180 25.03 -25.50 -16.72
N PHE A 181 25.91 -24.59 -17.12
CA PHE A 181 25.55 -23.23 -17.51
C PHE A 181 25.75 -23.05 -19.03
N LEU A 182 24.89 -22.20 -19.59
CA LEU A 182 25.08 -21.61 -20.91
C LEU A 182 25.52 -20.16 -20.66
N THR A 183 26.73 -19.82 -21.10
CA THR A 183 27.31 -18.50 -20.80
C THR A 183 27.41 -17.68 -22.09
N LEU A 184 27.13 -16.39 -21.97
CA LEU A 184 27.28 -15.42 -23.06
C LEU A 184 28.22 -14.32 -22.58
N GLN A 185 29.27 -14.05 -23.40
CA GLN A 185 30.26 -13.03 -23.07
C GLN A 185 29.72 -11.62 -23.25
N ARG A 186 30.27 -10.65 -22.51
CA ARG A 186 29.90 -9.24 -22.52
C ARG A 186 29.78 -8.66 -23.93
N GLY A 187 30.81 -8.85 -24.79
CA GLY A 187 30.79 -8.32 -26.13
C GLY A 187 29.59 -8.74 -26.95
N HIS A 188 29.25 -10.03 -26.91
CA HIS A 188 28.08 -10.57 -27.64
C HIS A 188 26.75 -10.04 -27.05
N PHE A 189 26.70 -9.82 -25.74
CA PHE A 189 25.53 -9.24 -25.09
C PHE A 189 25.34 -7.78 -25.48
N GLU A 190 26.43 -7.01 -25.55
CA GLU A 190 26.39 -5.59 -25.99
C GLU A 190 26.00 -5.49 -27.47
N ASP A 191 26.52 -6.38 -28.33
CA ASP A 191 26.12 -6.46 -29.74
C ASP A 191 24.60 -6.67 -29.86
N LEU A 192 24.04 -7.56 -29.06
CA LEU A 192 22.59 -7.83 -29.01
C LEU A 192 21.81 -6.58 -28.61
N LEU A 193 22.25 -5.87 -27.57
CA LEU A 193 21.60 -4.64 -27.13
C LEU A 193 21.60 -3.54 -28.19
N ASN A 194 22.67 -3.48 -28.98
CA ASN A 194 22.81 -2.48 -30.05
C ASN A 194 21.98 -2.84 -31.28
N GLN A 195 21.82 -4.14 -31.58
CA GLN A 195 21.07 -4.62 -32.75
C GLN A 195 19.54 -4.51 -32.58
N VAL A 196 19.03 -4.58 -31.34
CA VAL A 196 17.58 -4.61 -31.09
C VAL A 196 17.13 -3.33 -30.36
N PRO A 197 16.47 -2.40 -31.06
CA PRO A 197 15.97 -1.16 -30.43
C PRO A 197 15.00 -1.48 -29.28
N GLY A 198 15.20 -0.81 -28.15
CA GLY A 198 14.34 -0.95 -26.97
C GLY A 198 14.64 -2.15 -26.09
N LEU A 199 15.55 -3.05 -26.48
CA LEU A 199 15.93 -4.22 -25.67
C LEU A 199 16.63 -3.76 -24.38
N ARG A 200 17.47 -2.74 -24.46
CA ARG A 200 18.15 -2.14 -23.31
C ARG A 200 17.13 -1.69 -22.25
N THR A 201 16.12 -0.96 -22.65
CA THR A 201 15.06 -0.46 -21.74
C THR A 201 14.27 -1.61 -21.11
N ARG A 202 14.09 -2.71 -21.84
CA ARG A 202 13.42 -3.91 -21.28
C ARG A 202 14.27 -4.57 -20.19
N PHE A 203 15.58 -4.72 -20.44
CA PHE A 203 16.51 -5.25 -19.42
C PHE A 203 16.59 -4.32 -18.20
N GLU A 204 16.71 -3.01 -18.41
CA GLU A 204 16.71 -2.03 -17.32
C GLU A 204 15.47 -2.17 -16.42
N ARG A 205 14.31 -2.38 -17.02
CA ARG A 205 13.05 -2.59 -16.28
C ARG A 205 13.09 -3.87 -15.44
N VAL A 206 13.67 -4.95 -15.96
CA VAL A 206 13.83 -6.21 -15.21
C VAL A 206 14.85 -6.03 -14.08
N ILE A 207 15.96 -5.35 -14.36
CA ILE A 207 17.01 -5.05 -13.38
C ILE A 207 16.47 -4.20 -12.23
N MET A 208 15.71 -3.15 -12.55
CA MET A 208 15.07 -2.30 -11.54
C MET A 208 14.14 -3.10 -10.62
N LYS A 209 13.49 -4.12 -11.16
CA LYS A 209 12.67 -5.04 -10.35
C LYS A 209 13.54 -5.97 -9.47
N ARG A 210 14.78 -6.29 -9.87
CA ARG A 210 15.69 -7.20 -9.14
C ARG A 210 16.52 -6.48 -8.08
N LEU A 211 16.84 -5.21 -8.31
CA LEU A 211 17.59 -4.41 -7.34
C LEU A 211 16.70 -4.04 -6.17
N UNK A 212 16.89 -4.46 -5.30
CA UNK A 212 16.25 -4.23 -4.36
C UNK A 212 16.58 -3.15 -3.77
N GLU A 213 16.34 -2.22 -4.17
CA GLU A 213 16.40 -0.98 -3.43
C GLU A 213 15.48 -1.10 -2.21
N PRO A 214 15.95 -0.77 -1.05
CA PRO A 214 15.06 -0.73 0.11
C PRO A 214 13.94 0.26 -0.21
N LEU A 215 12.71 -0.19 -0.16
CA LEU A 215 11.56 0.67 -0.43
C LEU A 215 11.44 1.69 0.70
N GLU A 216 11.57 2.96 0.36
CA GLU A 216 11.49 4.05 1.32
C GLU A 216 10.09 4.68 1.28
N TYR A 217 9.46 4.73 2.43
CA TYR A 217 8.18 5.41 2.61
C TYR A 217 8.42 6.72 3.35
N THR A 218 8.22 7.83 2.66
CA THR A 218 8.27 9.15 3.26
C THR A 218 6.92 9.47 3.91
N LEU A 219 6.95 10.21 5.00
CA LEU A 219 5.74 10.64 5.67
C LEU A 219 5.13 11.84 4.95
N SER A 220 3.82 11.81 4.78
CA SER A 220 3.02 12.92 4.29
C SER A 220 2.56 13.80 5.45
N VAL A 221 2.15 15.02 5.16
CA VAL A 221 1.71 15.98 6.19
C VAL A 221 0.34 16.55 5.85
N ILE A 222 -0.54 16.58 6.85
CA ILE A 222 -1.79 17.35 6.80
C ILE A 222 -1.69 18.45 7.84
N GLN A 223 -1.96 19.69 7.42
CA GLN A 223 -1.97 20.86 8.30
C GLN A 223 -3.29 21.60 8.20
N SER A 224 -3.75 22.10 9.34
CA SER A 224 -4.95 22.94 9.42
C SER A 224 -4.72 24.05 10.43
N ILE A 225 -5.26 25.24 10.14
CA ILE A 225 -5.22 26.36 11.08
C ILE A 225 -6.61 26.55 11.69
N VAL A 226 -6.68 26.35 13.01
CA VAL A 226 -7.89 26.58 13.78
C VAL A 226 -7.85 28.03 14.30
N ARG A 227 -8.90 28.80 14.02
CA ARG A 227 -9.05 30.18 14.49
C ARG A 227 -10.24 30.25 15.42
N VAL A 228 -10.01 30.71 16.63
CA VAL A 228 -11.03 30.79 17.68
C VAL A 228 -11.11 32.22 18.21
N HIS A 229 -12.30 32.80 18.21
CA HIS A 229 -12.55 34.11 18.84
C HIS A 229 -12.51 33.93 20.34
N THR A 230 -11.60 34.67 21.01
CA THR A 230 -11.48 34.68 22.47
C THR A 230 -12.31 35.84 23.02
N ARG A 231 -13.59 35.60 23.28
CA ARG A 231 -14.42 36.58 23.95
C ARG A 231 -14.21 36.49 25.47
N VAL A 232 -14.26 37.63 26.15
CA VAL A 232 -14.10 37.67 27.60
C VAL A 232 -15.18 36.82 28.29
N SER A 233 -16.41 36.81 27.75
CA SER A 233 -17.48 35.96 28.24
C SER A 233 -17.16 34.46 28.23
N ASP A 234 -16.39 34.01 27.27
CA ASP A 234 -16.04 32.58 27.12
C ASP A 234 -14.98 32.12 28.14
N ILE A 235 -14.21 33.07 28.69
CA ILE A 235 -13.23 32.81 29.76
C ILE A 235 -13.94 32.43 31.04
N TYR A 236 -15.12 33.04 31.30
CA TYR A 236 -15.88 32.84 32.50
C TYR A 236 -16.99 31.79 32.36
N ASN A 237 -17.30 31.38 31.11
CA ASN A 237 -18.31 30.35 30.83
C ASN A 237 -17.63 28.98 30.68
N GLN A 238 -17.47 28.29 31.77
CA GLN A 238 -16.77 27.00 31.81
C GLN A 238 -17.56 25.75 31.34
N PRO A 239 -18.88 25.77 31.08
CA PRO A 239 -19.54 24.55 30.60
C PRO A 239 -19.08 24.09 29.19
N ILE A 240 -18.64 25.02 28.33
CA ILE A 240 -18.22 24.70 26.97
C ILE A 240 -16.91 25.42 26.69
N ASN A 241 -15.86 24.64 26.51
CA ASN A 241 -14.55 25.16 26.06
C ASN A 241 -14.58 25.21 24.52
N GLN A 242 -14.80 26.39 23.96
CA GLN A 242 -14.88 26.65 22.52
C GLN A 242 -13.61 26.15 21.79
N LEU A 243 -12.45 26.42 22.36
CA LEU A 243 -11.18 26.00 21.77
C LEU A 243 -11.12 24.46 21.67
N ARG A 244 -11.44 23.78 22.76
CA ARG A 244 -11.40 22.31 22.81
C ARG A 244 -12.35 21.67 21.77
N GLU A 245 -13.55 22.24 21.63
CA GLU A 245 -14.53 21.73 20.65
C GLU A 245 -14.10 22.01 19.22
N GLN A 246 -13.57 23.19 18.93
CA GLN A 246 -13.06 23.52 17.59
C GLN A 246 -11.85 22.66 17.23
N LEU A 247 -10.94 22.43 18.17
CA LEU A 247 -9.80 21.52 17.95
C LEU A 247 -10.30 20.09 17.70
N ARG A 248 -11.27 19.60 18.47
CA ARG A 248 -11.85 18.27 18.29
C ARG A 248 -12.44 18.09 16.89
N ILE A 249 -13.26 19.04 16.44
CA ILE A 249 -13.88 19.01 15.10
C ILE A 249 -12.79 19.02 14.01
N THR A 250 -11.76 19.85 14.18
CA THR A 250 -10.66 19.95 13.22
C THR A 250 -9.86 18.63 13.14
N ILE A 251 -9.56 18.03 14.31
CA ILE A 251 -8.85 16.75 14.37
C ILE A 251 -9.66 15.65 13.68
N GLU A 252 -10.98 15.63 13.89
CA GLU A 252 -11.87 14.66 13.24
C GLU A 252 -11.85 14.84 11.70
N ALA A 253 -11.91 16.09 11.23
CA ALA A 253 -11.83 16.40 9.79
C ALA A 253 -10.46 15.99 9.21
N MET A 254 -9.37 16.21 9.96
CA MET A 254 -8.02 15.79 9.56
C MET A 254 -7.92 14.26 9.47
N LYS A 255 -8.53 13.53 10.42
CA LYS A 255 -8.58 12.06 10.40
C LYS A 255 -9.37 11.53 9.19
N GLU A 256 -10.45 12.19 8.79
CA GLU A 256 -11.18 11.85 7.57
C GLU A 256 -10.31 12.08 6.32
N ARG A 257 -9.57 13.16 6.29
CA ARG A 257 -8.63 13.45 5.19
C ARG A 257 -7.49 12.43 5.16
N GLU A 258 -6.97 12.06 6.32
CA GLU A 258 -5.95 11.03 6.48
C GLU A 258 -6.42 9.69 5.88
N GLU A 259 -7.64 9.26 6.24
CA GLU A 259 -8.25 8.04 5.71
C GLU A 259 -8.40 8.10 4.18
N PHE A 260 -8.85 9.24 3.65
CA PHE A 260 -8.97 9.45 2.20
C PHE A 260 -7.60 9.34 1.50
N GLU A 261 -6.58 10.02 2.03
CA GLU A 261 -5.22 9.99 1.45
C GLU A 261 -4.62 8.59 1.49
N MET A 262 -4.82 7.83 2.57
CA MET A 262 -4.36 6.45 2.68
C MET A 262 -4.94 5.55 1.59
N LEU A 263 -6.11 5.87 1.07
CA LEU A 263 -6.73 5.10 -0.02
C LEU A 263 -6.29 5.59 -1.40
N HIS A 264 -6.25 6.91 -1.62
CA HIS A 264 -6.17 7.52 -2.95
C HIS A 264 -4.82 8.17 -3.30
N ASN A 265 -3.93 8.40 -2.33
CA ASN A 265 -2.66 9.09 -2.58
C ASN A 265 -1.86 8.36 -3.68
N LYS A 266 -1.24 9.13 -4.58
CA LYS A 266 -0.52 8.59 -5.74
C LYS A 266 0.76 7.83 -5.33
N GLN A 267 1.37 8.19 -4.21
CA GLN A 267 2.65 7.62 -3.77
C GLN A 267 2.47 6.40 -2.87
N PHE A 268 1.58 6.50 -1.87
CA PHE A 268 1.42 5.46 -0.84
C PHE A 268 -0.01 4.92 -0.71
N GLY A 269 -0.99 5.49 -1.40
CA GLY A 269 -2.39 5.08 -1.29
C GLY A 269 -2.63 3.64 -1.71
N LEU A 270 -3.46 2.92 -0.97
CA LEU A 270 -3.72 1.48 -1.18
C LEU A 270 -4.16 1.16 -2.61
N LEU A 271 -5.02 2.01 -3.20
CA LEU A 271 -5.51 1.78 -4.56
C LEU A 271 -4.40 1.87 -5.61
N ASN A 272 -3.34 2.62 -5.33
CA ASN A 272 -2.19 2.77 -6.23
C ASN A 272 -1.05 1.81 -5.88
N ALA A 273 -0.92 1.45 -4.60
CA ALA A 273 0.14 0.56 -4.11
C ALA A 273 -0.07 -0.91 -4.50
N ALA A 274 -1.31 -1.32 -4.78
CA ALA A 274 -1.64 -2.70 -5.14
C ALA A 274 -0.99 -3.11 -6.46
N SER A 275 -0.24 -4.21 -6.43
CA SER A 275 0.42 -4.79 -7.61
C SER A 275 -0.61 -5.23 -8.66
N ARG A 276 -0.23 -5.21 -9.94
CA ARG A 276 -1.09 -5.66 -11.05
C ARG A 276 -1.52 -7.12 -10.88
N THR A 277 -0.64 -7.96 -10.35
CA THR A 277 -0.93 -9.39 -10.11
C THR A 277 -1.97 -9.62 -9.02
N MET A 278 -2.13 -8.64 -8.12
CA MET A 278 -3.05 -8.70 -6.99
C MET A 278 -4.41 -8.04 -7.29
N ARG A 279 -4.63 -7.62 -8.55
CA ARG A 279 -5.89 -7.03 -8.99
C ARG A 279 -6.76 -8.08 -9.67
N VAL A 280 -8.03 -8.12 -9.28
CA VAL A 280 -9.05 -9.04 -9.79
C VAL A 280 -10.17 -8.18 -10.38
N GLN A 281 -10.70 -8.56 -11.53
CA GLN A 281 -11.89 -7.92 -12.11
C GLN A 281 -13.12 -8.73 -11.75
N THR A 282 -14.24 -8.04 -11.50
CA THR A 282 -15.52 -8.74 -11.29
C THR A 282 -15.92 -9.48 -12.56
N ARG A 283 -16.45 -10.71 -12.42
CA ARG A 283 -16.91 -11.53 -13.54
C ARG A 283 -18.21 -11.03 -14.17
N THR A 284 -19.15 -10.61 -13.32
CA THR A 284 -20.52 -10.26 -13.74
C THR A 284 -20.91 -8.82 -13.45
N GLY A 285 -20.00 -8.02 -12.87
CA GLY A 285 -20.23 -6.63 -12.47
C GLY A 285 -20.47 -6.49 -10.98
N PRO A 286 -21.57 -7.00 -10.39
CA PRO A 286 -21.74 -6.97 -8.94
C PRO A 286 -20.76 -7.94 -8.24
N PRO A 287 -20.41 -7.70 -6.96
CA PRO A 287 -19.45 -8.56 -6.27
C PRO A 287 -20.08 -9.90 -5.89
N THR A 288 -19.54 -10.97 -6.44
CA THR A 288 -20.06 -12.33 -6.20
C THR A 288 -19.23 -13.06 -5.13
N PRO A 289 -19.78 -14.12 -4.52
CA PRO A 289 -19.00 -15.02 -3.67
C PRO A 289 -17.73 -15.55 -4.32
N ASP A 290 -17.79 -15.89 -5.62
CA ASP A 290 -16.64 -16.40 -6.38
C ASP A 290 -15.55 -15.34 -6.53
N ASP A 291 -15.92 -14.05 -6.75
CA ASP A 291 -14.97 -12.94 -6.82
C ASP A 291 -14.26 -12.75 -5.47
N MET A 292 -15.02 -12.85 -4.37
CA MET A 292 -14.47 -12.73 -3.02
C MET A 292 -13.56 -13.92 -2.67
N ASP A 293 -13.92 -15.13 -3.11
CA ASP A 293 -13.08 -16.32 -2.92
C ASP A 293 -11.77 -16.22 -3.73
N GLU A 294 -11.82 -15.68 -4.96
CA GLU A 294 -10.61 -15.45 -5.76
C GLU A 294 -9.70 -14.41 -5.11
N LEU A 295 -10.27 -13.35 -4.55
CA LEU A 295 -9.49 -12.34 -3.84
C LEU A 295 -8.83 -12.95 -2.59
N LEU A 296 -9.56 -13.81 -1.84
CA LEU A 296 -9.01 -14.55 -0.70
C LEU A 296 -7.88 -15.50 -1.11
N ALA A 297 -8.00 -16.13 -2.27
CA ALA A 297 -6.97 -17.04 -2.79
C ALA A 297 -5.66 -16.29 -3.10
N ARG A 298 -5.74 -15.00 -3.46
CA ARG A 298 -4.56 -14.17 -3.72
C ARG A 298 -3.91 -13.68 -2.42
N VAL A 299 -4.72 -13.26 -1.44
CA VAL A 299 -4.24 -12.79 -0.12
C VAL A 299 -4.49 -13.89 0.92
N TRP A 300 -4.02 -15.14 0.63
CA TRP A 300 -4.34 -16.32 1.42
C TRP A 300 -3.65 -16.38 2.78
N LYS A 301 -2.49 -15.70 2.93
CA LYS A 301 -1.72 -15.71 4.18
C LYS A 301 -2.36 -14.76 5.19
N GLN A 302 -3.20 -15.26 6.08
CA GLN A 302 -3.81 -14.52 7.20
C GLN A 302 -4.45 -13.18 6.77
N PRO A 303 -5.43 -13.20 5.85
CA PRO A 303 -6.16 -11.98 5.50
C PRO A 303 -6.88 -11.44 6.75
N ALA A 304 -6.77 -10.15 7.01
CA ALA A 304 -7.31 -9.52 8.22
C ALA A 304 -8.75 -9.03 8.01
N PHE A 305 -9.00 -8.29 6.94
CA PHE A 305 -10.33 -7.77 6.65
C PHE A 305 -10.45 -7.31 5.19
N PHE A 306 -11.70 -7.33 4.71
CA PHE A 306 -12.08 -6.63 3.49
C PHE A 306 -12.43 -5.19 3.83
N LEU A 307 -12.01 -4.25 3.02
CA LEU A 307 -12.38 -2.84 3.12
C LEU A 307 -13.21 -2.48 1.88
N ALA A 308 -14.44 -2.02 2.10
CA ALA A 308 -15.39 -1.79 1.00
C ALA A 308 -16.31 -0.61 1.29
N HIS A 309 -16.73 0.08 0.22
CA HIS A 309 -17.78 1.11 0.34
C HIS A 309 -19.07 0.47 0.84
N PRO A 310 -19.86 1.12 1.73
CA PRO A 310 -21.12 0.54 2.25
C PRO A 310 -22.07 0.04 1.14
N LYS A 311 -22.13 0.73 0.01
CA LYS A 311 -22.94 0.29 -1.15
C LYS A 311 -22.45 -1.03 -1.75
N ALA A 312 -21.12 -1.28 -1.72
CA ALA A 312 -20.54 -2.54 -2.22
C ALA A 312 -20.85 -3.69 -1.26
N ILE A 313 -20.81 -3.43 0.06
CA ILE A 313 -21.18 -4.42 1.08
C ILE A 313 -22.66 -4.82 0.89
N ALA A 314 -23.55 -3.84 0.67
CA ALA A 314 -24.96 -4.09 0.40
C ALA A 314 -25.16 -4.89 -0.90
N ALA A 315 -24.39 -4.55 -1.96
CA ALA A 315 -24.44 -5.27 -3.24
C ALA A 315 -23.99 -6.73 -3.08
N PHE A 316 -22.94 -6.97 -2.29
CA PHE A 316 -22.46 -8.33 -1.96
C PHE A 316 -23.54 -9.11 -1.21
N GLY A 317 -24.17 -8.48 -0.21
CA GLY A 317 -25.27 -9.10 0.54
C GLY A 317 -26.44 -9.51 -0.38
N ARG A 318 -26.83 -8.65 -1.35
CA ARG A 318 -27.88 -8.97 -2.33
C ARG A 318 -27.48 -10.16 -3.19
N GLU A 319 -26.24 -10.22 -3.68
CA GLU A 319 -25.76 -11.34 -4.49
C GLU A 319 -25.73 -12.65 -3.70
N CYS A 320 -25.34 -12.60 -2.44
CA CYS A 320 -25.35 -13.75 -1.54
C CYS A 320 -26.80 -14.25 -1.30
N THR A 321 -27.74 -13.33 -1.03
CA THR A 321 -29.15 -13.65 -0.83
C THR A 321 -29.75 -14.30 -2.07
N ARG A 322 -29.47 -13.75 -3.25
CA ARG A 322 -29.92 -14.28 -4.54
C ARG A 322 -29.46 -15.72 -4.77
N ARG A 323 -28.25 -16.04 -4.30
CA ARG A 323 -27.65 -17.38 -4.45
C ARG A 323 -27.98 -18.34 -3.29
N GLY A 324 -28.74 -17.89 -2.30
CA GLY A 324 -29.10 -18.68 -1.12
C GLY A 324 -27.94 -18.96 -0.18
N VAL A 325 -26.91 -18.12 -0.17
CA VAL A 325 -25.72 -18.27 0.68
C VAL A 325 -25.55 -17.00 1.53
N PRO A 326 -26.39 -16.81 2.56
CA PRO A 326 -26.29 -15.59 3.37
C PRO A 326 -24.94 -15.53 4.11
N PRO A 327 -24.25 -14.39 4.05
CA PRO A 327 -22.97 -14.27 4.74
C PRO A 327 -23.18 -14.19 6.26
N PRO A 328 -22.35 -14.85 7.06
CA PRO A 328 -22.43 -14.73 8.52
C PRO A 328 -22.01 -13.34 8.99
N THR A 329 -22.33 -13.01 10.24
CA THR A 329 -21.96 -11.74 10.87
C THR A 329 -21.06 -11.98 12.07
N VAL A 330 -20.24 -10.98 12.38
CA VAL A 330 -19.39 -10.93 13.57
C VAL A 330 -19.61 -9.59 14.27
N GLU A 331 -19.63 -9.59 15.60
CA GLU A 331 -19.72 -8.37 16.37
C GLU A 331 -18.34 -7.76 16.59
N MET A 332 -18.13 -6.53 16.12
CA MET A 332 -16.91 -5.75 16.32
C MET A 332 -17.30 -4.31 16.61
N PHE A 333 -16.60 -3.67 17.54
CA PHE A 333 -16.83 -2.26 17.92
C PHE A 333 -18.28 -1.97 18.31
N GLY A 334 -19.01 -2.96 18.84
CA GLY A 334 -20.42 -2.81 19.23
C GLY A 334 -21.41 -2.78 18.06
N SER A 335 -21.01 -3.25 16.88
CA SER A 335 -21.86 -3.31 15.69
C SER A 335 -21.64 -4.65 14.96
N PRO A 336 -22.70 -5.17 14.29
CA PRO A 336 -22.54 -6.38 13.48
C PRO A 336 -21.93 -6.05 12.11
N PHE A 337 -20.94 -6.84 11.70
CA PHE A 337 -20.30 -6.76 10.39
C PHE A 337 -20.50 -8.06 9.63
N LEU A 338 -20.81 -7.96 8.35
CA LEU A 338 -20.82 -9.14 7.47
C LEU A 338 -19.42 -9.73 7.39
N THR A 339 -19.32 -11.06 7.31
CA THR A 339 -18.05 -11.75 7.08
C THR A 339 -18.16 -12.64 5.85
N TRP A 340 -17.03 -12.85 5.19
CA TRP A 340 -16.93 -13.86 4.13
C TRP A 340 -15.76 -14.78 4.46
N ARG A 341 -16.05 -16.09 4.56
CA ARG A 341 -15.07 -17.12 4.98
C ARG A 341 -14.35 -16.74 6.30
N GLY A 342 -15.07 -16.09 7.23
CA GLY A 342 -14.50 -15.66 8.51
C GLY A 342 -13.79 -14.31 8.51
N VAL A 343 -13.62 -13.70 7.34
CA VAL A 343 -12.94 -12.39 7.20
C VAL A 343 -14.00 -11.29 7.17
N PRO A 344 -13.94 -10.29 8.08
CA PRO A 344 -14.98 -9.25 8.15
C PRO A 344 -14.89 -8.24 6.99
N LEU A 345 -16.06 -7.74 6.58
CA LEU A 345 -16.21 -6.67 5.59
C LEU A 345 -16.39 -5.34 6.33
N ILE A 346 -15.37 -4.51 6.27
CA ILE A 346 -15.30 -3.23 7.00
C ILE A 346 -15.76 -2.10 6.08
N PRO A 347 -16.79 -1.33 6.49
CA PRO A 347 -17.26 -0.22 5.67
C PRO A 347 -16.32 0.97 5.71
N CYS A 348 -16.07 1.56 4.54
CA CYS A 348 -15.30 2.79 4.39
C CYS A 348 -15.94 3.63 3.27
N ASP A 349 -16.50 4.78 3.63
CA ASP A 349 -17.16 5.70 2.69
C ASP A 349 -16.14 6.49 1.85
N LYS A 350 -14.87 6.44 2.21
CA LYS A 350 -13.80 7.16 1.46
C LYS A 350 -13.40 6.43 0.17
N LEU A 351 -13.83 5.17 -0.01
CA LEU A 351 -13.72 4.50 -1.31
C LEU A 351 -14.74 5.12 -2.28
N SER A 352 -14.24 5.76 -3.34
CA SER A 352 -15.12 6.49 -4.27
C SER A 352 -16.02 5.54 -5.06
N VAL A 353 -17.25 5.99 -5.30
CA VAL A 353 -18.18 5.31 -6.21
C VAL A 353 -18.28 6.15 -7.48
N ASN A 354 -17.69 5.65 -8.56
CA ASN A 354 -17.65 6.34 -9.84
C ASN A 354 -18.90 6.01 -10.66
N GLY A 355 -19.62 7.02 -11.10
CA GLY A 355 -20.80 6.85 -11.96
C GLY A 355 -20.39 6.53 -13.39
N LYS A 356 -20.82 5.38 -13.91
CA LYS A 356 -20.75 5.07 -15.34
C LYS A 356 -22.18 5.00 -15.87
N THR A 357 -22.44 5.64 -17.00
CA THR A 357 -23.76 5.58 -17.65
C THR A 357 -23.73 4.45 -18.67
N ARG A 358 -24.60 3.47 -18.51
CA ARG A 358 -24.81 2.37 -19.45
C ARG A 358 -26.29 2.35 -19.83
N SER A 359 -26.59 2.78 -21.04
CA SER A 359 -27.94 2.88 -21.61
C SER A 359 -29.02 3.24 -20.57
N ASP A 360 -29.13 4.52 -20.27
CA ASP A 360 -30.14 5.16 -19.39
C ASP A 360 -30.06 4.85 -17.89
N ARG A 361 -29.13 4.00 -17.44
CA ARG A 361 -28.94 3.76 -16.00
C ARG A 361 -27.54 4.17 -15.56
N SER A 362 -27.48 4.95 -14.48
CA SER A 362 -26.21 5.28 -13.82
C SER A 362 -25.77 4.08 -12.98
N ILE A 363 -24.71 3.40 -13.44
CA ILE A 363 -24.11 2.29 -12.71
C ILE A 363 -22.95 2.85 -11.90
N GLY A 364 -23.07 2.78 -10.57
CA GLY A 364 -21.98 3.12 -9.68
C GLY A 364 -20.97 1.97 -9.62
N THR A 365 -19.69 2.28 -9.85
CA THR A 365 -18.60 1.30 -9.69
C THR A 365 -17.64 1.75 -8.60
N THR A 366 -17.13 0.79 -7.82
CA THR A 366 -16.16 1.01 -6.74
C THR A 366 -15.19 -0.16 -6.69
N ASN A 367 -14.31 -0.15 -5.68
CA ASN A 367 -13.35 -1.24 -5.46
C ASN A 367 -13.56 -1.85 -4.08
N ILE A 368 -13.23 -3.13 -3.93
CA ILE A 368 -13.13 -3.82 -2.64
C ILE A 368 -11.67 -4.21 -2.45
N LEU A 369 -11.10 -3.86 -1.30
CA LEU A 369 -9.73 -4.22 -0.96
C LEU A 369 -9.76 -5.36 0.06
N LEU A 370 -8.79 -6.27 -0.04
CA LEU A 370 -8.53 -7.29 0.99
C LEU A 370 -7.10 -7.14 1.42
N MET A 371 -6.86 -7.13 2.71
CA MET A 371 -5.50 -6.89 3.21
C MET A 371 -5.14 -7.79 4.39
N ARG A 372 -3.86 -8.14 4.42
CA ARG A 372 -3.15 -8.64 5.59
C ARG A 372 -2.53 -7.43 6.26
N VAL A 373 -2.59 -7.32 7.58
CA VAL A 373 -2.05 -6.18 8.32
C VAL A 373 -1.03 -6.63 9.37
N GLY A 374 -0.12 -5.75 9.71
CA GLY A 374 0.88 -5.99 10.74
C GLY A 374 2.30 -6.12 10.21
N GLU A 375 3.25 -5.64 11.01
CA GLU A 375 4.68 -5.70 10.66
C GLU A 375 5.21 -7.14 10.68
N LYS A 376 4.84 -7.91 11.70
CA LYS A 376 5.27 -9.32 11.86
C LYS A 376 4.71 -10.20 10.74
N GLU A 377 3.50 -9.93 10.32
CA GLU A 377 2.81 -10.63 9.25
C GLU A 377 3.22 -10.11 7.86
N GLN A 378 4.11 -9.11 7.82
CA GLN A 378 4.57 -8.45 6.58
C GLN A 378 3.38 -7.93 5.78
N GLY A 379 2.42 -7.33 6.47
CA GLY A 379 1.18 -6.83 5.89
C GLY A 379 1.21 -5.34 5.58
N VAL A 380 0.04 -4.75 5.62
CA VAL A 380 -0.15 -3.30 5.50
C VAL A 380 0.00 -2.69 6.89
N VAL A 381 0.73 -1.59 6.99
CA VAL A 381 0.95 -0.86 8.26
C VAL A 381 0.80 0.64 8.05
N GLY A 382 0.26 1.32 9.04
CA GLY A 382 0.25 2.77 9.12
C GLY A 382 1.57 3.29 9.71
N LEU A 383 2.02 4.43 9.29
CA LEU A 383 3.25 5.07 9.76
C LEU A 383 2.92 6.41 10.40
N HIS A 384 3.40 6.61 11.62
CA HIS A 384 3.29 7.87 12.39
C HIS A 384 4.67 8.43 12.67
N GLN A 385 4.82 9.75 12.67
CA GLN A 385 6.01 10.38 13.24
C GLN A 385 5.74 10.75 14.70
N THR A 386 6.58 10.30 15.61
CA THR A 386 6.48 10.61 17.03
C THR A 386 7.64 11.52 17.46
N GLY A 387 7.51 12.14 18.64
CA GLY A 387 8.53 13.04 19.18
C GLY A 387 8.52 14.44 18.56
N ILE A 388 7.41 14.86 17.97
CA ILE A 388 7.26 16.17 17.35
C ILE A 388 6.91 17.24 18.41
N PRO A 389 7.40 18.49 18.26
CA PRO A 389 7.07 19.55 19.23
C PRO A 389 5.57 19.83 19.29
N GLY A 390 5.02 19.91 20.51
CA GLY A 390 3.59 20.17 20.74
C GLY A 390 2.70 18.95 20.49
N GLU A 391 3.27 17.75 20.54
CA GLU A 391 2.52 16.48 20.34
C GLU A 391 1.45 16.30 21.42
N GLN A 392 0.22 16.03 20.97
CA GLN A 392 -0.93 15.77 21.86
C GLN A 392 -1.38 14.30 21.78
N LEU A 393 -1.28 13.72 20.60
CA LEU A 393 -1.50 12.32 20.28
C LEU A 393 -0.39 11.87 19.34
N PRO A 394 -0.11 10.59 19.20
CA PRO A 394 0.93 10.15 18.27
C PRO A 394 0.74 10.77 16.90
N SER A 395 1.78 11.45 16.42
CA SER A 395 1.84 12.15 15.13
C SER A 395 0.96 13.41 15.01
N LEU A 396 0.25 13.81 16.07
CA LEU A 396 -0.63 14.99 16.07
C LEU A 396 -0.04 16.08 16.95
N SER A 397 0.33 17.19 16.36
CA SER A 397 0.88 18.37 17.04
C SER A 397 -0.11 19.52 17.00
N VAL A 398 -0.27 20.22 18.12
CA VAL A 398 -1.07 21.45 18.23
C VAL A 398 -0.17 22.55 18.76
N ARG A 399 0.08 23.57 17.93
CA ARG A 399 0.95 24.70 18.28
C ARG A 399 0.16 26.01 18.25
N PHE A 400 0.29 26.78 19.32
CA PHE A 400 -0.26 28.13 19.37
C PHE A 400 0.56 29.05 18.47
N MET A 401 -0.09 29.81 17.59
CA MET A 401 0.55 30.71 16.64
C MET A 401 0.50 32.19 17.05
N GLY A 402 -0.42 32.54 17.94
CA GLY A 402 -0.58 33.93 18.39
C GLY A 402 -2.05 34.37 18.40
N ILE A 403 -2.26 35.58 18.87
CA ILE A 403 -3.56 36.27 18.89
C ILE A 403 -3.44 37.53 18.02
N ASP A 404 -4.39 37.73 17.12
CA ASP A 404 -4.42 38.90 16.26
C ASP A 404 -5.11 40.09 16.94
N THR A 405 -5.10 41.26 16.25
CA THR A 405 -5.70 42.49 16.74
C THR A 405 -7.22 42.41 16.93
N LYS A 406 -7.88 41.39 16.40
CA LYS A 406 -9.32 41.15 16.55
C LYS A 406 -9.62 40.12 17.65
N ALA A 407 -8.65 39.83 18.52
CA ALA A 407 -8.76 38.81 19.58
C ALA A 407 -9.06 37.42 19.05
N ILE A 408 -8.52 37.05 17.87
CA ILE A 408 -8.63 35.72 17.30
C ILE A 408 -7.34 34.95 17.63
N ALA A 409 -7.47 33.89 18.41
CA ALA A 409 -6.37 32.98 18.71
C ALA A 409 -6.24 31.95 17.57
N SER A 410 -5.03 31.78 17.03
CA SER A 410 -4.73 30.84 15.94
C SER A 410 -3.88 29.68 16.45
N TYR A 411 -4.24 28.47 16.05
CA TYR A 411 -3.52 27.23 16.39
C TYR A 411 -3.24 26.45 15.11
N LEU A 412 -2.00 26.02 14.94
CA LEU A 412 -1.59 25.14 13.85
C LEU A 412 -1.72 23.70 14.34
N VAL A 413 -2.56 22.94 13.68
CA VAL A 413 -2.73 21.49 13.91
C VAL A 413 -2.04 20.76 12.76
N THR A 414 -1.11 19.88 13.07
CA THR A 414 -0.32 19.13 12.08
C THR A 414 -0.36 17.63 12.38
N SER A 415 -0.55 16.82 11.35
CA SER A 415 -0.44 15.36 11.43
C SER A 415 0.52 14.85 10.37
N TYR A 416 1.46 13.98 10.77
CA TYR A 416 2.41 13.30 9.89
C TYR A 416 2.05 11.83 9.82
N PHE A 417 1.82 11.33 8.62
CA PHE A 417 1.38 9.94 8.43
C PHE A 417 1.81 9.43 7.07
N SER A 418 1.83 8.13 6.93
CA SER A 418 1.95 7.45 5.66
C SER A 418 1.40 6.03 5.80
N LEU A 419 1.50 5.25 4.74
CA LEU A 419 1.08 3.86 4.74
C LEU A 419 2.13 3.06 3.98
N ALA A 420 2.47 1.88 4.48
CA ALA A 420 3.41 0.98 3.85
C ALA A 420 2.76 -0.38 3.59
N VAL A 421 2.92 -0.87 2.37
CA VAL A 421 2.58 -2.24 2.00
C VAL A 421 3.89 -3.02 1.99
N LEU A 422 4.13 -3.83 3.01
CA LEU A 422 5.44 -4.47 3.23
C LEU A 422 5.78 -5.52 2.17
N VAL A 423 4.77 -6.28 1.72
CA VAL A 423 4.93 -7.29 0.65
C VAL A 423 3.75 -7.19 -0.31
N GLU A 424 3.99 -7.43 -1.58
CA GLU A 424 2.98 -7.27 -2.64
C GLU A 424 1.72 -8.14 -2.42
N ASP A 425 1.89 -9.37 -1.89
CA ASP A 425 0.78 -10.30 -1.63
C ASP A 425 -0.04 -9.95 -0.38
N ALA A 426 0.27 -8.84 0.29
CA ALA A 426 -0.47 -8.39 1.47
C ALA A 426 -1.72 -7.59 1.12
N LEU A 427 -1.86 -7.15 -0.14
CA LEU A 427 -2.95 -6.28 -0.57
C LEU A 427 -3.52 -6.73 -1.90
N GLY A 428 -4.78 -7.13 -1.91
CA GLY A 428 -5.54 -7.48 -3.12
C GLY A 428 -6.65 -6.46 -3.36
N VAL A 429 -7.00 -6.24 -4.63
CA VAL A 429 -8.05 -5.29 -5.03
C VAL A 429 -8.99 -5.97 -6.03
N LEU A 430 -10.27 -6.00 -5.70
CA LEU A 430 -11.35 -6.36 -6.63
C LEU A 430 -11.85 -5.07 -7.27
N GLU A 431 -11.65 -4.94 -8.58
CA GLU A 431 -11.94 -3.71 -9.33
C GLU A 431 -13.29 -3.77 -10.05
N ASN A 432 -13.83 -2.60 -10.33
CA ASN A 432 -15.05 -2.40 -11.13
C ASN A 432 -16.29 -3.06 -10.53
N VAL A 433 -16.38 -3.05 -9.20
CA VAL A 433 -17.51 -3.60 -8.45
C VAL A 433 -18.76 -2.73 -8.67
N GLU A 434 -19.76 -3.25 -9.35
CA GLU A 434 -21.04 -2.56 -9.59
C GLU A 434 -21.92 -2.61 -8.33
N VAL A 435 -22.40 -1.44 -7.91
CA VAL A 435 -23.18 -1.32 -6.66
C VAL A 435 -24.65 -1.04 -6.87
N SER A 436 -25.06 -0.73 -8.12
CA SER A 436 -26.42 -0.28 -8.46
C SER A 436 -27.30 -1.39 -9.01
N ASN A 437 -26.90 -2.64 -8.92
CA ASN A 437 -27.72 -3.77 -9.37
C ASN A 437 -28.71 -4.18 -8.28
N TYR A 438 -29.99 -3.88 -8.52
CA TYR A 438 -31.10 -4.27 -7.64
C TYR A 438 -31.88 -5.39 -8.33
N HIS A 439 -32.37 -6.31 -7.54
CA HIS A 439 -33.15 -7.46 -8.02
C HIS A 439 -34.61 -7.26 -7.62
N ASP A 440 -35.52 -7.52 -8.56
CA ASP A 440 -36.94 -7.55 -8.27
C ASP A 440 -37.25 -8.94 -7.68
N TYR A 441 -37.48 -8.98 -6.39
CA TYR A 441 -37.91 -10.19 -5.68
C TYR A 441 -39.43 -10.34 -5.90
N GLN A 442 -39.82 -11.22 -6.84
CA GLN A 442 -41.20 -11.61 -7.04
C GLN A 442 -41.53 -12.85 -6.22
#